data_e62a865650bb2bbd086ce6653d3dd958
#
_entry.id   e62a865650bb2bbd086ce6653d3dd958
#
_cell.length_a   1.000
_cell.length_b   1.000
_cell.length_c   1.000
_cell.angle_alpha   90.00
_cell.angle_beta   90.00
_cell.angle_gamma   90.00
#
_symmetry.space_group_name_H-M   'P 1'
#
loop_
_entity.id
_entity.type
_entity.pdbx_description
1 polymer ?
#
loop_
_entity_poly.entity_id
_entity_poly.type
_entity_poly.pdbx_seq_one_letter_code
_entity_poly.pdbx_strand_id
1 'polypeptide(L)'
;MGYFVGIPLGGATEKDYQVRFGKNMTFQVETRAPHLPAEWALQSGVQLTWPHANTDWAYMLEEVQQCFIAIASEIAKRELLLIVTPEPEEVRMQISAAVNMDNVRFLECETNDTWARDHGAITMVDTEGASLL
;
A
#
# COMPACT_ATOMS: atom_id res chain seq x y z
N MET A 1 -7.98 6.13 5.28
CA MET A 1 -8.13 5.34 4.05
C MET A 1 -6.79 4.71 3.71
N GLY A 2 -6.76 3.37 3.62
CA GLY A 2 -5.53 2.63 3.37
C GLY A 2 -4.97 2.91 1.99
N TYR A 3 -3.65 2.90 1.86
CA TYR A 3 -2.95 3.08 0.61
C TYR A 3 -2.27 1.80 0.17
N PHE A 4 -2.36 1.52 -1.11
CA PHE A 4 -1.70 0.38 -1.73
C PHE A 4 -0.27 0.78 -2.11
N VAL A 5 0.71 0.19 -1.45
CA VAL A 5 2.10 0.23 -1.90
C VAL A 5 2.33 -1.03 -2.72
N GLY A 6 2.10 -0.94 -4.03
CA GLY A 6 2.31 -2.07 -4.92
C GLY A 6 3.76 -2.14 -5.39
N ILE A 7 4.42 -3.26 -5.18
CA ILE A 7 5.64 -3.60 -5.90
C ILE A 7 5.23 -4.59 -6.99
N PRO A 8 5.30 -4.24 -8.29
CA PRO A 8 4.97 -5.18 -9.34
C PRO A 8 6.00 -6.32 -9.39
N LEU A 9 5.51 -7.54 -9.32
CA LEU A 9 6.30 -8.72 -9.63
C LEU A 9 6.23 -8.98 -11.15
N GLY A 10 7.22 -8.47 -11.87
CA GLY A 10 7.38 -8.72 -13.30
C GLY A 10 6.66 -7.69 -14.19
N GLY A 11 7.41 -6.94 -14.94
CA GLY A 11 6.92 -5.99 -15.93
C GLY A 11 6.23 -6.68 -17.12
N ALA A 12 5.17 -6.07 -17.66
CA ALA A 12 4.63 -6.43 -18.96
C ALA A 12 5.71 -6.21 -20.03
N THR A 13 5.94 -7.19 -20.88
CA THR A 13 6.96 -7.12 -21.92
C THR A 13 6.39 -6.39 -23.16
N GLU A 14 7.29 -5.84 -24.00
CA GLU A 14 6.93 -5.20 -25.26
C GLU A 14 6.02 -6.08 -26.16
N LYS A 15 6.11 -7.40 -26.04
CA LYS A 15 5.23 -8.36 -26.72
C LYS A 15 3.77 -8.28 -26.28
N ASP A 16 3.50 -7.95 -25.02
CA ASP A 16 2.14 -7.90 -24.50
C ASP A 16 1.35 -6.71 -25.04
N TYR A 17 2.06 -5.64 -25.42
CA TYR A 17 1.44 -4.46 -26.06
C TYR A 17 1.20 -4.65 -27.55
N GLN A 18 2.07 -5.40 -28.26
CA GLN A 18 1.92 -5.64 -29.71
C GLN A 18 0.71 -6.51 -30.06
N VAL A 19 0.32 -7.43 -29.19
CA VAL A 19 -0.83 -8.32 -29.40
C VAL A 19 -2.17 -7.57 -29.33
N ARG A 20 -2.23 -6.45 -28.63
CA ARG A 20 -3.48 -5.74 -28.37
C ARG A 20 -3.87 -4.66 -29.38
N PHE A 21 -2.93 -4.10 -30.15
CA PHE A 21 -3.14 -2.90 -30.95
C PHE A 21 -2.80 -3.00 -32.45
N GLY A 22 -2.43 -4.17 -32.97
CA GLY A 22 -2.15 -4.38 -34.40
C GLY A 22 -0.87 -3.70 -34.90
N LYS A 23 -0.34 -4.20 -36.02
CA LYS A 23 1.02 -3.98 -36.54
C LYS A 23 1.38 -2.57 -37.03
N ASN A 24 0.55 -1.56 -36.87
CA ASN A 24 0.75 -0.25 -37.51
C ASN A 24 0.81 0.96 -36.56
N MET A 25 0.93 0.75 -35.26
CA MET A 25 1.21 1.82 -34.31
C MET A 25 2.55 1.59 -33.64
N THR A 26 3.60 2.17 -34.18
CA THR A 26 4.89 2.28 -33.52
C THR A 26 4.80 3.35 -32.44
N PHE A 27 4.40 2.97 -31.25
CA PHE A 27 4.70 3.77 -30.08
C PHE A 27 6.17 3.52 -29.75
N GLN A 28 7.01 4.50 -30.04
CA GLN A 28 8.33 4.55 -29.41
C GLN A 28 8.12 4.97 -27.95
N VAL A 29 7.87 4.00 -27.09
CA VAL A 29 7.99 4.23 -25.66
C VAL A 29 9.48 4.33 -25.38
N GLU A 30 9.97 5.53 -25.08
CA GLU A 30 11.30 5.67 -24.51
C GLU A 30 11.29 5.02 -23.12
N THR A 31 11.73 3.78 -23.07
CA THR A 31 11.54 2.83 -21.96
C THR A 31 12.56 2.99 -20.84
N ARG A 32 13.07 4.19 -20.58
CA ARG A 32 14.15 4.36 -19.59
C ARG A 32 13.81 5.23 -18.38
N ALA A 33 12.68 5.89 -18.36
CA ALA A 33 12.28 6.70 -17.20
C ALA A 33 11.50 5.87 -16.18
N PRO A 34 11.76 6.04 -14.90
CA PRO A 34 10.90 5.47 -13.86
C PRO A 34 9.45 5.92 -14.07
N HIS A 35 8.50 5.01 -13.84
CA HIS A 35 7.07 5.28 -14.03
C HIS A 35 6.25 4.72 -12.87
N LEU A 36 5.05 5.24 -12.69
CA LEU A 36 4.09 4.68 -11.75
C LEU A 36 3.59 3.33 -12.24
N PRO A 37 3.49 2.31 -11.38
CA PRO A 37 2.87 1.05 -11.75
C PRO A 37 1.41 1.25 -12.16
N ALA A 38 0.91 0.40 -13.04
CA ALA A 38 -0.50 0.39 -13.38
C ALA A 38 -1.35 0.03 -12.15
N GLU A 39 -2.57 0.56 -12.05
CA GLU A 39 -3.49 0.32 -10.93
C GLU A 39 -3.75 -1.18 -10.66
N TRP A 40 -3.68 -2.00 -11.70
CA TRP A 40 -3.86 -3.46 -11.62
C TRP A 40 -2.55 -4.24 -11.50
N ALA A 41 -1.42 -3.57 -11.33
CA ALA A 41 -0.15 -4.25 -11.08
C ALA A 41 -0.21 -5.00 -9.74
N LEU A 42 0.51 -6.12 -9.67
CA LEU A 42 0.63 -6.86 -8.42
C LEU A 42 1.29 -5.98 -7.36
N GLN A 43 0.69 -5.92 -6.20
CA GLN A 43 1.22 -5.20 -5.05
C GLN A 43 1.78 -6.16 -4.00
N SER A 44 2.74 -5.73 -3.21
CA SER A 44 3.36 -6.55 -2.17
C SER A 44 2.74 -6.35 -0.80
N GLY A 45 1.91 -5.34 -0.63
CA GLY A 45 1.24 -5.07 0.63
C GLY A 45 0.50 -3.74 0.64
N VAL A 46 -0.18 -3.48 1.76
CA VAL A 46 -0.95 -2.26 2.02
C VAL A 46 -0.41 -1.56 3.25
N GLN A 47 -0.28 -0.24 3.19
CA GLN A 47 0.02 0.59 4.34
C GLN A 47 -1.25 1.17 4.94
N LEU A 48 -1.39 1.08 6.27
CA LEU A 48 -2.33 1.86 7.07
C LEU A 48 -1.55 2.74 8.05
N THR A 49 -1.93 4.00 8.16
CA THR A 49 -1.49 4.87 9.25
C THR A 49 -2.58 4.86 10.31
N TRP A 50 -2.24 4.36 11.51
CA TRP A 50 -3.23 4.04 12.54
C TRP A 50 -3.79 5.29 13.22
N PRO A 51 -5.11 5.39 13.41
CA PRO A 51 -5.72 6.51 14.11
C PRO A 51 -5.42 6.46 15.61
N HIS A 52 -5.03 7.61 16.17
CA HIS A 52 -4.74 7.80 17.59
C HIS A 52 -5.16 9.20 18.05
N ALA A 53 -4.97 9.50 19.33
CA ALA A 53 -5.49 10.72 19.95
C ALA A 53 -4.96 12.05 19.36
N ASN A 54 -3.85 12.00 18.60
CA ASN A 54 -3.27 13.19 17.95
C ASN A 54 -3.61 13.26 16.45
N THR A 55 -4.60 12.49 15.98
CA THR A 55 -5.07 12.55 14.59
C THR A 55 -6.43 13.26 14.50
N ASP A 56 -6.87 13.57 13.31
CA ASP A 56 -8.16 14.23 13.03
C ASP A 56 -9.37 13.45 13.58
N TRP A 57 -9.20 12.17 13.89
CA TRP A 57 -10.24 11.27 14.37
C TRP A 57 -10.38 11.22 15.90
N ALA A 58 -9.64 12.03 16.66
CA ALA A 58 -9.62 12.00 18.11
C ALA A 58 -11.03 12.10 18.75
N TYR A 59 -11.96 12.81 18.11
CA TYR A 59 -13.33 13.00 18.60
C TYR A 59 -14.27 11.78 18.45
N MET A 60 -13.87 10.79 17.65
CA MET A 60 -14.61 9.53 17.43
C MET A 60 -13.64 8.35 17.29
N LEU A 61 -12.59 8.34 18.09
CA LEU A 61 -11.45 7.44 17.94
C LEU A 61 -11.84 5.97 18.01
N GLU A 62 -12.72 5.61 18.94
CA GLU A 62 -13.13 4.21 19.14
C GLU A 62 -13.82 3.64 17.90
N GLU A 63 -14.77 4.38 17.33
CA GLU A 63 -15.51 3.96 16.12
C GLU A 63 -14.59 3.83 14.93
N VAL A 64 -13.65 4.77 14.77
CA VAL A 64 -12.69 4.73 13.65
C VAL A 64 -11.70 3.59 13.82
N GLN A 65 -11.21 3.34 15.04
CA GLN A 65 -10.34 2.19 15.30
C GLN A 65 -11.04 0.86 15.00
N GLN A 66 -12.32 0.70 15.34
CA GLN A 66 -13.08 -0.50 14.97
C GLN A 66 -13.18 -0.68 13.45
N CYS A 67 -13.38 0.41 12.70
CA CYS A 67 -13.35 0.38 11.25
C CYS A 67 -11.97 -0.05 10.72
N PHE A 68 -10.88 0.49 11.27
CA PHE A 68 -9.52 0.15 10.89
C PHE A 68 -9.17 -1.30 11.23
N ILE A 69 -9.64 -1.84 12.34
CA ILE A 69 -9.52 -3.27 12.70
C ILE A 69 -10.19 -4.15 11.64
N ALA A 70 -11.40 -3.80 11.21
CA ALA A 70 -12.10 -4.54 10.17
C ALA A 70 -11.35 -4.51 8.83
N ILE A 71 -10.85 -3.34 8.42
CA ILE A 71 -10.03 -3.19 7.21
C ILE A 71 -8.74 -4.00 7.32
N ALA A 72 -8.01 -3.89 8.43
CA ALA A 72 -6.78 -4.62 8.69
C ALA A 72 -6.99 -6.13 8.64
N SER A 73 -8.11 -6.64 9.19
CA SER A 73 -8.46 -8.04 9.14
C SER A 73 -8.63 -8.54 7.70
N GLU A 74 -9.29 -7.76 6.84
CA GLU A 74 -9.49 -8.17 5.45
C GLU A 74 -8.21 -8.11 4.62
N ILE A 75 -7.35 -7.11 4.86
CA ILE A 75 -6.05 -7.01 4.18
C ILE A 75 -5.15 -8.18 4.60
N ALA A 76 -4.98 -8.40 5.89
CA ALA A 76 -4.05 -9.40 6.41
C ALA A 76 -4.43 -10.86 6.08
N LYS A 77 -5.66 -11.12 5.62
CA LYS A 77 -6.06 -12.42 5.06
C LYS A 77 -5.45 -12.70 3.69
N ARG A 78 -5.04 -11.67 2.96
CA ARG A 78 -4.69 -11.75 1.54
C ARG A 78 -3.27 -11.34 1.24
N GLU A 79 -2.74 -10.36 1.98
CA GLU A 79 -1.46 -9.73 1.68
C GLU A 79 -0.82 -9.11 2.92
N LEU A 80 0.41 -8.64 2.77
CA LEU A 80 1.13 -7.97 3.84
C LEU A 80 0.45 -6.65 4.21
N LEU A 81 0.27 -6.43 5.50
CA LEU A 81 -0.20 -5.17 6.08
C LEU A 81 0.94 -4.49 6.83
N LEU A 82 1.30 -3.28 6.41
CA LEU A 82 2.18 -2.39 7.16
C LEU A 82 1.35 -1.39 7.95
N ILE A 83 1.48 -1.40 9.27
CA ILE A 83 0.84 -0.42 10.16
C ILE A 83 1.89 0.58 10.63
N VAL A 84 1.66 1.86 10.33
CA VAL A 84 2.49 2.97 10.81
C VAL A 84 1.77 3.62 11.98
N THR A 85 2.45 3.73 13.12
CA THR A 85 1.88 4.25 14.37
C THR A 85 2.99 4.67 15.34
N PRO A 86 2.77 5.67 16.21
CA PRO A 86 3.71 5.96 17.31
C PRO A 86 3.67 4.90 18.43
N GLU A 87 2.60 4.07 18.50
CA GLU A 87 2.37 3.14 19.62
C GLU A 87 2.12 1.70 19.12
N PRO A 88 3.15 1.04 18.53
CA PRO A 88 2.98 -0.26 17.86
C PRO A 88 2.50 -1.37 18.81
N GLU A 89 2.91 -1.37 20.07
CA GLU A 89 2.51 -2.41 21.02
C GLU A 89 1.04 -2.27 21.44
N GLU A 90 0.55 -1.03 21.59
CA GLU A 90 -0.85 -0.79 21.86
C GLU A 90 -1.73 -1.24 20.70
N VAL A 91 -1.37 -0.87 19.48
CA VAL A 91 -2.10 -1.29 18.28
C VAL A 91 -2.05 -2.82 18.13
N ARG A 92 -0.92 -3.45 18.40
CA ARG A 92 -0.78 -4.90 18.38
C ARG A 92 -1.78 -5.58 19.33
N MET A 93 -1.92 -5.07 20.54
CA MET A 93 -2.91 -5.58 21.50
C MET A 93 -4.34 -5.40 20.99
N GLN A 94 -4.66 -4.25 20.41
CA GLN A 94 -6.00 -3.96 19.87
C GLN A 94 -6.42 -4.92 18.76
N ILE A 95 -5.48 -5.28 17.85
CA ILE A 95 -5.84 -6.02 16.63
C ILE A 95 -5.61 -7.53 16.74
N SER A 96 -4.83 -8.02 17.73
CA SER A 96 -4.35 -9.40 17.81
C SER A 96 -5.44 -10.47 17.78
N ALA A 97 -6.63 -10.15 18.29
CA ALA A 97 -7.76 -11.09 18.32
C ALA A 97 -8.52 -11.20 16.98
N ALA A 98 -8.39 -10.20 16.10
CA ALA A 98 -9.19 -10.09 14.88
C ALA A 98 -8.37 -10.19 13.58
N VAL A 99 -7.06 -10.00 13.65
CA VAL A 99 -6.18 -9.85 12.49
C VAL A 99 -5.16 -10.98 12.42
N ASN A 100 -4.90 -11.51 11.23
CA ASN A 100 -3.81 -12.47 11.01
C ASN A 100 -2.45 -11.79 11.19
N MET A 101 -1.87 -11.92 12.37
CA MET A 101 -0.63 -11.24 12.76
C MET A 101 0.61 -11.69 11.98
N ASP A 102 0.59 -12.86 11.34
CA ASP A 102 1.70 -13.34 10.51
C ASP A 102 1.95 -12.42 9.31
N ASN A 103 0.89 -11.78 8.81
CA ASN A 103 0.92 -10.87 7.69
C ASN A 103 1.00 -9.38 8.11
N VAL A 104 1.22 -9.09 9.39
CA VAL A 104 1.32 -7.70 9.87
C VAL A 104 2.77 -7.32 10.17
N ARG A 105 3.15 -6.11 9.76
CA ARG A 105 4.40 -5.45 10.15
C ARG A 105 4.07 -4.09 10.72
N PHE A 106 4.86 -3.66 11.69
CA PHE A 106 4.74 -2.35 12.32
C PHE A 106 5.94 -1.49 11.98
N LEU A 107 5.68 -0.22 11.73
CA LEU A 107 6.66 0.84 11.66
C LEU A 107 6.32 1.86 12.74
N GLU A 108 7.20 1.99 13.73
CA GLU A 108 7.09 3.04 14.75
C GLU A 108 7.48 4.39 14.14
N CYS A 109 6.54 5.29 14.10
CA CYS A 109 6.71 6.62 13.54
C CYS A 109 5.68 7.57 14.13
N GLU A 110 6.11 8.78 14.48
CA GLU A 110 5.22 9.86 14.86
C GLU A 110 4.34 10.25 13.67
N THR A 111 3.04 10.31 13.90
CA THR A 111 2.04 10.66 12.89
C THR A 111 1.02 11.64 13.47
N ASN A 112 0.37 12.40 12.62
CA ASN A 112 -0.72 13.31 12.99
C ASN A 112 -1.92 13.21 12.05
N ASP A 113 -1.85 12.30 11.07
CA ASP A 113 -2.85 12.10 10.05
C ASP A 113 -2.94 10.61 9.67
N THR A 114 -4.10 10.16 9.21
CA THR A 114 -4.35 8.79 8.75
C THR A 114 -4.44 8.66 7.24
N TRP A 115 -4.35 9.76 6.52
CA TRP A 115 -4.42 9.80 5.06
C TRP A 115 -3.09 9.40 4.44
N ALA A 116 -2.80 8.09 4.48
CA ALA A 116 -1.54 7.55 3.97
C ALA A 116 -1.25 7.93 2.51
N ARG A 117 -2.27 8.31 1.73
CA ARG A 117 -2.10 8.85 0.38
C ARG A 117 -1.28 10.15 0.36
N ASP A 118 -1.45 10.97 1.36
CA ASP A 118 -0.89 12.31 1.38
C ASP A 118 0.55 12.33 1.90
N HIS A 119 0.95 11.30 2.66
CA HIS A 119 2.28 11.20 3.26
C HIS A 119 2.99 9.87 3.06
N GLY A 120 2.31 8.87 2.48
CA GLY A 120 2.89 7.55 2.23
C GLY A 120 3.88 7.55 1.06
N ALA A 121 4.63 6.48 0.95
CA ALA A 121 5.59 6.29 -0.13
C ALA A 121 4.90 6.19 -1.50
N ILE A 122 5.50 6.80 -2.51
CA ILE A 122 5.08 6.67 -3.91
C ILE A 122 6.00 5.63 -4.57
N THR A 123 5.43 4.48 -4.89
CA THR A 123 6.19 3.44 -5.59
C THR A 123 6.36 3.82 -7.05
N MET A 124 7.59 3.80 -7.52
CA MET A 124 7.93 3.88 -8.94
C MET A 124 8.64 2.60 -9.36
N VAL A 125 8.53 2.24 -10.60
CA VAL A 125 9.23 1.10 -11.18
C VAL A 125 10.11 1.55 -12.32
N ASP A 126 11.27 0.95 -12.44
CA ASP A 126 12.14 1.14 -13.61
C ASP A 126 11.69 0.24 -14.78
N THR A 127 12.45 0.26 -15.84
CA THR A 127 12.18 -0.53 -17.06
C THR A 127 12.36 -2.04 -16.86
N GLU A 128 13.04 -2.45 -15.81
CA GLU A 128 13.25 -3.86 -15.47
C GLU A 128 12.21 -4.35 -14.44
N GLY A 129 11.30 -3.46 -14.03
CA GLY A 129 10.28 -3.75 -13.02
C GLY A 129 10.81 -3.71 -11.59
N ALA A 130 12.02 -3.20 -11.36
CA ALA A 130 12.55 -2.98 -10.02
C ALA A 130 11.87 -1.79 -9.36
N SER A 131 11.52 -1.95 -8.10
CA SER A 131 10.91 -0.89 -7.31
C SER A 131 11.95 0.16 -6.93
N LEU A 132 11.61 1.42 -7.15
CA LEU A 132 12.34 2.58 -6.69
C LEU A 132 11.46 3.29 -5.65
N LEU A 133 11.93 3.36 -4.42
CA LEU A 133 11.29 4.07 -3.30
C LEU A 133 12.04 5.37 -3.05
#